data_c0bdfab7f8f92cdca9fe2635220d4eca
#
_entry.id   c0bdfab7f8f92cdca9fe2635220d4eca
#
_cell.length_a   1.000
_cell.length_b   1.000
_cell.length_c   1.000
_cell.angle_alpha   90.00
_cell.angle_beta   90.00
_cell.angle_gamma   90.00
#
_symmetry.space_group_name_H-M   'P 1'
#
loop_
_entity.id
_entity.type
_entity.pdbx_description
1 polymer ?
#
loop_
_entity_poly.entity_id
_entity_poly.type
_entity_poly.pdbx_seq_one_letter_code
_entity_poly.pdbx_strand_id
1 'polypeptide(L)'
;MMRNLIAGVMMVVLLVAAGCKKAGAPKDETEHEAINGVDLVVKKGGTVVATYTAEDPDGDGGNPPTRIDEILLDINSTYTVDVKLRNISGGTSKDVSANIQSQARDHEFFFLPTGVALTVVKNDRDSNGYPVGFNSTWTTGSAAGAGTLQLRLMHKPRIKGPNDDPSKGHSDLTINFPARIR
;
A
#
# COMPACT_ATOMS: atom_id res chain seq x y z
N MET A 1 67.94 67.18 -6.28
CA MET A 1 67.84 65.77 -6.80
C MET A 1 66.90 65.00 -5.92
N MET A 2 65.65 64.88 -6.33
CA MET A 2 64.56 64.23 -5.54
C MET A 2 64.25 62.91 -6.13
N ARG A 3 64.30 61.83 -5.31
CA ARG A 3 63.89 60.44 -5.69
C ARG A 3 62.62 60.15 -4.95
N ASN A 4 61.54 60.04 -5.68
CA ASN A 4 60.23 59.67 -5.19
C ASN A 4 60.18 58.14 -4.93
N LEU A 5 59.84 57.77 -3.71
CA LEU A 5 59.56 56.44 -3.29
C LEU A 5 58.02 56.20 -3.40
N ILE A 6 57.59 55.45 -4.32
CA ILE A 6 56.17 55.02 -4.45
C ILE A 6 55.98 53.70 -3.65
N ALA A 7 55.25 53.84 -2.55
CA ALA A 7 54.85 52.68 -1.77
C ALA A 7 53.58 52.06 -2.39
N GLY A 8 53.72 50.88 -2.95
CA GLY A 8 52.57 50.08 -3.45
C GLY A 8 51.82 49.40 -2.30
N VAL A 9 50.58 49.77 -2.12
CA VAL A 9 49.67 49.07 -1.21
C VAL A 9 49.09 47.90 -1.96
N MET A 10 49.46 46.70 -1.53
CA MET A 10 48.93 45.45 -2.04
C MET A 10 47.64 45.09 -1.27
N MET A 11 46.46 45.33 -1.92
CA MET A 11 45.16 45.01 -1.36
C MET A 11 44.87 43.52 -1.58
N VAL A 12 44.96 42.74 -0.51
CA VAL A 12 44.56 41.33 -0.53
C VAL A 12 43.05 41.26 -0.45
N VAL A 13 42.39 40.88 -1.56
CA VAL A 13 40.95 40.58 -1.59
C VAL A 13 40.74 39.16 -1.11
N LEU A 14 40.23 39.01 0.13
CA LEU A 14 39.73 37.71 0.63
C LEU A 14 38.42 37.38 -0.06
N LEU A 15 38.42 36.44 -1.02
CA LEU A 15 37.20 35.85 -1.51
C LEU A 15 36.66 34.86 -0.45
N VAL A 16 35.60 35.26 0.26
CA VAL A 16 34.81 34.39 1.10
C VAL A 16 33.90 33.59 0.15
N ALA A 17 34.26 32.35 -0.15
CA ALA A 17 33.38 31.41 -0.83
C ALA A 17 32.24 31.02 0.14
N ALA A 18 31.08 31.69 0.04
CA ALA A 18 29.85 31.25 0.67
C ALA A 18 29.40 29.94 -0.01
N GLY A 19 29.80 28.82 0.58
CA GLY A 19 29.28 27.51 0.20
C GLY A 19 27.78 27.47 0.49
N CYS A 20 26.95 27.70 -0.52
CA CYS A 20 25.53 27.30 -0.44
C CYS A 20 25.46 25.82 -0.15
N LYS A 21 25.11 25.44 1.09
CA LYS A 21 24.59 24.12 1.37
C LYS A 21 23.37 23.93 0.48
N LYS A 22 23.51 23.10 -0.57
CA LYS A 22 22.41 22.64 -1.39
C LYS A 22 21.37 22.03 -0.42
N ALA A 23 20.26 22.73 -0.22
CA ALA A 23 19.14 22.16 0.50
C ALA A 23 18.87 20.82 -0.18
N GLY A 24 18.90 19.73 0.58
CA GLY A 24 18.57 18.42 0.05
C GLY A 24 17.26 18.54 -0.72
N ALA A 25 17.22 17.99 -1.93
CA ALA A 25 15.96 17.90 -2.67
C ALA A 25 14.90 17.36 -1.71
N PRO A 26 13.65 17.83 -1.77
CA PRO A 26 12.58 17.21 -1.02
C PRO A 26 12.68 15.69 -1.28
N LYS A 27 12.70 14.88 -0.21
CA LYS A 27 12.53 13.44 -0.38
C LYS A 27 11.27 13.29 -1.20
N ASP A 28 11.41 12.67 -2.36
CA ASP A 28 10.27 12.34 -3.20
C ASP A 28 9.36 11.50 -2.30
N GLU A 29 8.13 11.94 -2.04
CA GLU A 29 7.16 11.22 -1.21
C GLU A 29 6.67 9.93 -1.89
N THR A 30 7.36 9.49 -2.93
CA THR A 30 7.12 8.29 -3.73
C THR A 30 8.05 7.13 -3.38
N GLU A 31 8.62 7.06 -2.17
CA GLU A 31 9.11 5.77 -1.67
C GLU A 31 7.88 4.88 -1.38
N HIS A 32 7.29 4.33 -2.46
CA HIS A 32 6.33 3.24 -2.34
C HIS A 32 7.04 2.11 -1.59
N GLU A 33 6.58 1.83 -0.35
CA GLU A 33 7.04 0.60 0.30
C GLU A 33 6.73 -0.56 -0.63
N ALA A 34 7.73 -1.37 -0.94
CA ALA A 34 7.52 -2.56 -1.75
C ALA A 34 6.54 -3.49 -1.02
N ILE A 35 5.29 -3.48 -1.47
CA ILE A 35 4.23 -4.37 -0.97
C ILE A 35 4.06 -5.45 -2.02
N ASN A 36 4.56 -6.65 -1.72
CA ASN A 36 4.58 -7.77 -2.65
C ASN A 36 4.13 -9.09 -2.00
N GLY A 37 3.53 -8.99 -0.80
CA GLY A 37 2.87 -10.07 -0.13
C GLY A 37 1.64 -9.58 0.63
N VAL A 38 0.58 -10.39 0.64
CA VAL A 38 -0.66 -10.11 1.38
C VAL A 38 -1.21 -11.38 2.01
N ASP A 39 -1.67 -11.26 3.27
CA ASP A 39 -2.44 -12.29 3.94
C ASP A 39 -3.83 -11.76 4.26
N LEU A 40 -4.86 -12.52 3.89
CA LEU A 40 -6.25 -12.32 4.28
C LEU A 40 -6.55 -13.27 5.43
N VAL A 41 -6.58 -12.74 6.66
CA VAL A 41 -6.86 -13.51 7.88
C VAL A 41 -8.36 -13.55 8.11
N VAL A 42 -8.99 -14.67 7.79
CA VAL A 42 -10.44 -14.86 7.83
C VAL A 42 -10.87 -15.44 9.18
N LYS A 43 -11.83 -14.78 9.81
CA LYS A 43 -12.38 -15.15 11.12
C LYS A 43 -13.88 -15.39 11.03
N LYS A 44 -14.37 -16.40 11.77
CA LYS A 44 -15.81 -16.66 11.96
C LYS A 44 -16.10 -16.70 13.47
N GLY A 45 -16.99 -15.84 13.95
CA GLY A 45 -17.23 -15.72 15.38
C GLY A 45 -16.01 -15.33 16.21
N GLY A 46 -15.08 -14.53 15.64
CA GLY A 46 -13.84 -14.11 16.31
C GLY A 46 -12.67 -15.10 16.20
N THR A 47 -12.92 -16.35 15.79
CA THR A 47 -11.88 -17.38 15.63
C THR A 47 -11.34 -17.38 14.22
N VAL A 48 -10.01 -17.44 14.05
CA VAL A 48 -9.38 -17.60 12.73
C VAL A 48 -9.73 -18.97 12.16
N VAL A 49 -10.35 -18.99 10.98
CA VAL A 49 -10.76 -20.22 10.28
C VAL A 49 -9.92 -20.49 9.04
N ALA A 50 -9.31 -19.44 8.46
CA ALA A 50 -8.39 -19.55 7.34
C ALA A 50 -7.47 -18.34 7.25
N THR A 51 -6.34 -18.49 6.56
CA THR A 51 -5.51 -17.40 6.05
C THR A 51 -5.22 -17.70 4.60
N TYR A 52 -5.54 -16.76 3.72
CA TYR A 52 -5.25 -16.85 2.29
C TYR A 52 -4.12 -15.90 1.95
N THR A 53 -3.09 -16.44 1.34
CA THR A 53 -1.84 -15.73 1.07
C THR A 53 -1.65 -15.54 -0.43
N ALA A 54 -1.17 -14.36 -0.81
CA ALA A 54 -0.56 -14.13 -2.12
C ALA A 54 0.84 -13.54 -1.96
N GLU A 55 1.76 -13.97 -2.82
CA GLU A 55 3.17 -13.55 -2.84
C GLU A 55 3.62 -13.33 -4.27
N ASP A 56 4.12 -12.14 -4.52
CA ASP A 56 4.65 -11.68 -5.81
C ASP A 56 5.96 -10.92 -5.58
N PRO A 57 7.09 -11.62 -5.32
CA PRO A 57 8.33 -11.01 -4.88
C PRO A 57 8.94 -9.98 -5.84
N ASP A 58 8.67 -10.04 -7.12
CA ASP A 58 9.13 -9.09 -8.14
C ASP A 58 8.08 -8.02 -8.51
N GLY A 59 6.88 -8.11 -7.92
CA GLY A 59 5.83 -7.10 -8.03
C GLY A 59 5.06 -7.16 -9.35
N ASP A 60 4.20 -6.16 -9.55
CA ASP A 60 3.26 -6.11 -10.67
C ASP A 60 3.99 -6.01 -12.01
N GLY A 61 3.73 -6.95 -12.92
CA GLY A 61 4.26 -6.96 -14.31
C GLY A 61 5.57 -7.72 -14.53
N GLY A 62 6.10 -8.42 -13.51
CA GLY A 62 7.26 -9.30 -13.62
C GLY A 62 6.90 -10.74 -13.99
N ASN A 63 7.46 -11.72 -13.27
CA ASN A 63 7.04 -13.10 -13.37
C ASN A 63 5.67 -13.30 -12.72
N PRO A 64 4.95 -14.40 -13.00
CA PRO A 64 3.73 -14.71 -12.27
C PRO A 64 3.99 -14.79 -10.76
N PRO A 65 3.01 -14.41 -9.92
CA PRO A 65 3.11 -14.56 -8.47
C PRO A 65 3.56 -15.97 -8.07
N THR A 66 4.45 -16.06 -7.09
CA THR A 66 4.99 -17.33 -6.60
C THR A 66 3.96 -18.12 -5.78
N ARG A 67 2.94 -17.42 -5.26
CA ARG A 67 1.84 -18.02 -4.51
C ARG A 67 0.58 -17.18 -4.64
N ILE A 68 -0.55 -17.83 -4.92
CA ILE A 68 -1.91 -17.28 -4.74
C ILE A 68 -2.81 -18.43 -4.25
N ASP A 69 -3.33 -18.29 -3.02
CA ASP A 69 -4.25 -19.27 -2.47
C ASP A 69 -5.67 -19.10 -3.05
N GLU A 70 -6.44 -20.17 -3.20
CA GLU A 70 -7.87 -20.09 -3.50
C GLU A 70 -8.66 -19.76 -2.22
N ILE A 71 -9.48 -18.70 -2.26
CA ILE A 71 -10.38 -18.33 -1.17
C ILE A 71 -11.57 -19.30 -1.17
N LEU A 72 -11.75 -20.05 -0.07
CA LEU A 72 -12.85 -21.00 0.11
C LEU A 72 -13.74 -20.54 1.26
N LEU A 73 -15.01 -20.22 0.97
CA LEU A 73 -15.98 -19.74 1.95
C LEU A 73 -17.27 -20.58 1.87
N ASP A 74 -17.93 -20.75 3.03
CA ASP A 74 -19.22 -21.45 3.08
C ASP A 74 -20.34 -20.50 2.60
N ILE A 75 -21.43 -21.07 2.03
CA ILE A 75 -22.65 -20.32 1.73
C ILE A 75 -23.29 -19.79 3.02
N ASN A 76 -24.10 -18.73 2.89
CA ASN A 76 -24.90 -18.12 3.97
C ASN A 76 -24.06 -17.83 5.23
N SER A 77 -22.85 -17.37 5.07
CA SER A 77 -21.89 -17.17 6.15
C SER A 77 -21.39 -15.74 6.22
N THR A 78 -21.05 -15.29 7.44
CA THR A 78 -20.45 -13.99 7.68
C THR A 78 -19.08 -14.18 8.35
N TYR A 79 -18.10 -13.46 7.84
CA TYR A 79 -16.71 -13.48 8.30
C TYR A 79 -16.24 -12.06 8.59
N THR A 80 -15.28 -11.93 9.51
CA THR A 80 -14.45 -10.74 9.63
C THR A 80 -13.09 -11.05 9.02
N VAL A 81 -12.58 -10.18 8.18
CA VAL A 81 -11.30 -10.38 7.48
C VAL A 81 -10.36 -9.22 7.79
N ASP A 82 -9.16 -9.57 8.27
CA ASP A 82 -8.06 -8.62 8.44
C ASP A 82 -7.05 -8.80 7.30
N VAL A 83 -6.58 -7.69 6.75
CA VAL A 83 -5.51 -7.65 5.75
C VAL A 83 -4.17 -7.41 6.44
N LYS A 84 -3.16 -8.22 6.12
CA LYS A 84 -1.77 -7.99 6.47
C LYS A 84 -0.95 -7.81 5.21
N LEU A 85 -0.08 -6.82 5.21
CA LEU A 85 0.80 -6.51 4.09
C LEU A 85 2.23 -6.91 4.42
N ARG A 86 2.93 -7.45 3.43
CA ARG A 86 4.32 -7.89 3.60
C ARG A 86 5.21 -7.32 2.49
N ASN A 87 6.43 -7.01 2.89
CA ASN A 87 7.55 -6.82 1.98
C ASN A 87 8.40 -8.09 2.00
N ILE A 88 8.52 -8.76 0.85
CA ILE A 88 9.30 -9.98 0.67
C ILE A 88 10.51 -9.60 -0.17
N SER A 89 11.70 -9.64 0.43
CA SER A 89 12.95 -9.28 -0.24
C SER A 89 14.09 -10.17 0.25
N GLY A 90 14.91 -10.70 -0.67
CA GLY A 90 16.07 -11.51 -0.33
C GLY A 90 15.74 -12.74 0.53
N GLY A 91 14.56 -13.34 0.37
CA GLY A 91 14.09 -14.48 1.17
C GLY A 91 13.60 -14.11 2.57
N THR A 92 13.53 -12.82 2.90
CA THR A 92 13.00 -12.33 4.18
C THR A 92 11.62 -11.71 3.96
N SER A 93 10.67 -11.99 4.86
CA SER A 93 9.33 -11.39 4.86
C SER A 93 9.16 -10.48 6.07
N LYS A 94 8.82 -9.20 5.83
CA LYS A 94 8.59 -8.18 6.86
C LYS A 94 7.15 -7.70 6.79
N ASP A 95 6.45 -7.65 7.92
CA ASP A 95 5.12 -7.01 8.02
C ASP A 95 5.28 -5.49 7.89
N VAL A 96 4.60 -4.90 6.91
CA VAL A 96 4.59 -3.47 6.61
C VAL A 96 3.19 -2.85 6.80
N SER A 97 2.24 -3.60 7.35
CA SER A 97 0.86 -3.15 7.56
C SER A 97 0.78 -1.86 8.38
N ALA A 98 1.58 -1.75 9.45
CA ALA A 98 1.57 -0.58 10.32
C ALA A 98 2.00 0.71 9.60
N ASN A 99 2.92 0.62 8.63
CA ASN A 99 3.38 1.76 7.85
C ASN A 99 2.23 2.30 6.98
N ILE A 100 1.53 1.42 6.26
CA ILE A 100 0.38 1.80 5.44
C ILE A 100 -0.79 2.28 6.29
N GLN A 101 -1.03 1.67 7.47
CA GLN A 101 -2.03 2.14 8.42
C GLN A 101 -1.76 3.56 8.93
N SER A 102 -0.50 3.92 9.15
CA SER A 102 -0.11 5.29 9.53
C SER A 102 -0.42 6.33 8.44
N GLN A 103 -0.53 5.88 7.19
CA GLN A 103 -0.86 6.66 6.00
C GLN A 103 -2.30 6.40 5.51
N ALA A 104 -3.20 5.95 6.40
CA ALA A 104 -4.57 5.56 6.06
C ALA A 104 -5.38 6.67 5.34
N ARG A 105 -5.03 7.95 5.53
CA ARG A 105 -5.67 9.08 4.83
C ARG A 105 -5.43 9.07 3.33
N ASP A 106 -4.36 8.41 2.90
CA ASP A 106 -3.92 8.37 1.50
C ASP A 106 -4.05 6.96 0.89
N HIS A 107 -4.48 5.95 1.68
CA HIS A 107 -4.62 4.57 1.21
C HIS A 107 -6.02 4.02 1.42
N GLU A 108 -6.45 3.17 0.48
CA GLU A 108 -7.73 2.46 0.58
C GLU A 108 -7.67 1.11 -0.13
N PHE A 109 -8.17 0.06 0.53
CA PHE A 109 -8.39 -1.25 -0.08
C PHE A 109 -9.72 -1.29 -0.83
N PHE A 110 -9.71 -1.92 -1.99
CA PHE A 110 -10.89 -2.28 -2.75
C PHE A 110 -10.95 -3.78 -2.92
N PHE A 111 -12.12 -4.35 -2.61
CA PHE A 111 -12.44 -5.76 -2.76
C PHE A 111 -13.49 -5.88 -3.86
N LEU A 112 -13.13 -6.44 -4.99
CA LEU A 112 -13.94 -6.49 -6.20
C LEU A 112 -14.25 -7.95 -6.56
N PRO A 113 -15.29 -8.56 -5.96
CA PRO A 113 -15.70 -9.94 -6.28
C PRO A 113 -16.35 -10.00 -7.66
N THR A 114 -16.04 -11.06 -8.41
CA THR A 114 -16.64 -11.34 -9.73
C THR A 114 -16.95 -12.84 -9.82
N GLY A 115 -18.15 -13.18 -10.24
CA GLY A 115 -18.59 -14.59 -10.41
C GLY A 115 -18.95 -15.31 -9.10
N VAL A 116 -18.78 -14.68 -7.94
CA VAL A 116 -19.14 -15.22 -6.63
C VAL A 116 -20.11 -14.30 -5.89
N ALA A 117 -21.03 -14.87 -5.15
CA ALA A 117 -22.00 -14.13 -4.32
C ALA A 117 -21.35 -13.70 -2.99
N LEU A 118 -20.48 -12.71 -3.05
CA LEU A 118 -19.74 -12.17 -1.92
C LEU A 118 -19.97 -10.65 -1.82
N THR A 119 -20.40 -10.19 -0.64
CA THR A 119 -20.49 -8.77 -0.31
C THR A 119 -19.41 -8.42 0.73
N VAL A 120 -18.72 -7.31 0.52
CA VAL A 120 -17.67 -6.82 1.42
C VAL A 120 -18.02 -5.43 1.94
N VAL A 121 -17.96 -5.25 3.26
CA VAL A 121 -18.15 -3.97 3.95
C VAL A 121 -16.88 -3.66 4.74
N LYS A 122 -16.24 -2.52 4.49
CA LYS A 122 -15.06 -2.06 5.23
C LYS A 122 -15.49 -1.52 6.59
N ASN A 123 -14.86 -2.00 7.66
CA ASN A 123 -15.23 -1.67 9.04
C ASN A 123 -14.40 -0.50 9.59
N ASP A 124 -13.18 -0.33 9.12
CA ASP A 124 -12.23 0.69 9.58
C ASP A 124 -12.28 1.97 8.76
N ARG A 125 -11.88 3.06 9.42
CA ARG A 125 -11.92 4.41 8.87
C ARG A 125 -10.64 5.15 9.19
N ASP A 126 -10.25 6.06 8.31
CA ASP A 126 -9.17 7.01 8.57
C ASP A 126 -9.62 8.17 9.48
N SER A 127 -8.72 9.10 9.79
CA SER A 127 -9.02 10.27 10.63
C SER A 127 -10.01 11.27 10.01
N ASN A 128 -10.30 11.17 8.70
CA ASN A 128 -11.34 11.95 8.02
C ASN A 128 -12.71 11.22 8.03
N GLY A 129 -12.77 9.99 8.57
CA GLY A 129 -13.95 9.15 8.55
C GLY A 129 -14.17 8.39 7.24
N TYR A 130 -13.18 8.38 6.33
CA TYR A 130 -13.27 7.66 5.06
C TYR A 130 -12.83 6.20 5.20
N PRO A 131 -13.41 5.27 4.41
CA PRO A 131 -13.09 3.85 4.49
C PRO A 131 -11.60 3.58 4.23
N VAL A 132 -11.03 2.57 4.93
CA VAL A 132 -9.65 2.11 4.68
C VAL A 132 -9.65 0.68 4.16
N GLY A 133 -10.12 -0.31 4.93
CA GLY A 133 -10.31 -1.69 4.52
C GLY A 133 -9.26 -2.67 5.04
N PHE A 134 -8.45 -2.32 6.06
CA PHE A 134 -7.62 -3.31 6.76
C PHE A 134 -8.47 -4.32 7.53
N ASN A 135 -9.67 -3.90 7.96
CA ASN A 135 -10.67 -4.76 8.55
C ASN A 135 -11.98 -4.65 7.76
N SER A 136 -12.59 -5.80 7.44
CA SER A 136 -13.83 -5.85 6.67
C SER A 136 -14.72 -7.00 7.11
N THR A 137 -16.03 -6.85 6.86
CA THR A 137 -17.04 -7.89 7.01
C THR A 137 -17.38 -8.44 5.65
N TRP A 138 -17.28 -9.76 5.50
CA TRP A 138 -17.57 -10.49 4.28
C TRP A 138 -18.81 -11.34 4.49
N THR A 139 -19.80 -11.20 3.62
CA THR A 139 -21.04 -11.97 3.68
C THR A 139 -21.24 -12.71 2.37
N THR A 140 -21.36 -14.03 2.45
CA THR A 140 -21.64 -14.89 1.29
C THR A 140 -23.13 -15.09 1.08
N GLY A 141 -23.55 -15.19 -0.18
CA GLY A 141 -24.92 -15.52 -0.55
C GLY A 141 -25.23 -17.02 -0.38
N SER A 142 -26.46 -17.40 -0.75
CA SER A 142 -26.94 -18.78 -0.68
C SER A 142 -26.51 -19.66 -1.85
N ALA A 143 -26.02 -19.08 -2.94
CA ALA A 143 -25.60 -19.81 -4.12
C ALA A 143 -24.11 -20.18 -4.03
N ALA A 144 -23.80 -21.45 -4.21
CA ALA A 144 -22.43 -21.89 -4.46
C ALA A 144 -21.95 -21.39 -5.83
N GLY A 145 -20.66 -21.13 -5.95
CA GLY A 145 -20.09 -20.62 -7.21
C GLY A 145 -18.58 -20.42 -7.14
N ALA A 146 -17.98 -20.27 -8.29
CA ALA A 146 -16.55 -19.98 -8.43
C ALA A 146 -16.34 -18.71 -9.25
N GLY A 147 -15.30 -17.96 -8.92
CA GLY A 147 -14.96 -16.71 -9.58
C GLY A 147 -13.65 -16.17 -9.04
N THR A 148 -13.55 -14.85 -8.91
CA THR A 148 -12.37 -14.16 -8.40
C THR A 148 -12.74 -13.09 -7.40
N LEU A 149 -11.82 -12.82 -6.46
CA LEU A 149 -11.80 -11.60 -5.67
C LEU A 149 -10.55 -10.81 -6.06
N GLN A 150 -10.72 -9.70 -6.77
CA GLN A 150 -9.60 -8.76 -6.94
C GLN A 150 -9.47 -7.91 -5.68
N LEU A 151 -8.31 -7.96 -5.06
CA LEU A 151 -7.89 -7.06 -4.00
C LEU A 151 -6.98 -5.99 -4.62
N ARG A 152 -7.29 -4.72 -4.36
CA ARG A 152 -6.44 -3.60 -4.75
C ARG A 152 -6.15 -2.72 -3.53
N LEU A 153 -4.90 -2.34 -3.34
CA LEU A 153 -4.52 -1.23 -2.46
C LEU A 153 -4.22 -0.04 -3.35
N MET A 154 -4.95 1.05 -3.13
CA MET A 154 -4.79 2.28 -3.91
C MET A 154 -4.17 3.37 -3.04
N HIS A 155 -3.13 4.03 -3.55
CA HIS A 155 -2.56 5.25 -3.01
C HIS A 155 -3.27 6.47 -3.65
N LYS A 156 -3.91 7.29 -2.82
CA LYS A 156 -4.85 8.34 -3.24
C LYS A 156 -4.61 9.65 -2.48
N PRO A 157 -3.40 10.20 -2.48
CA PRO A 157 -3.08 11.40 -1.73
C PRO A 157 -3.94 12.57 -2.21
N ARG A 158 -4.63 13.23 -1.26
CA ARG A 158 -5.51 14.39 -1.47
C ARG A 158 -6.76 14.16 -2.33
N ILE A 159 -6.98 12.94 -2.82
CA ILE A 159 -8.15 12.63 -3.67
C ILE A 159 -9.06 11.55 -3.08
N LYS A 160 -8.68 10.96 -1.93
CA LYS A 160 -9.50 9.99 -1.20
C LYS A 160 -10.78 10.64 -0.68
N GLY A 161 -11.90 9.96 -0.76
CA GLY A 161 -13.22 10.46 -0.39
C GLY A 161 -14.16 9.41 0.23
N PRO A 162 -15.38 9.79 0.63
CA PRO A 162 -16.31 8.90 1.33
C PRO A 162 -16.89 7.77 0.45
N ASN A 163 -17.02 8.01 -0.87
CA ASN A 163 -17.52 7.05 -1.87
C ASN A 163 -16.47 6.95 -2.97
N ASP A 164 -15.40 6.29 -2.64
CA ASP A 164 -14.21 6.37 -3.46
C ASP A 164 -14.23 5.39 -4.66
N ASP A 165 -13.52 5.78 -5.70
CA ASP A 165 -13.47 5.11 -7.00
C ASP A 165 -12.15 4.30 -7.10
N PRO A 166 -12.20 2.96 -7.28
CA PRO A 166 -11.01 2.12 -7.40
C PRO A 166 -10.18 2.39 -8.67
N SER A 167 -10.69 3.18 -9.61
CA SER A 167 -9.96 3.55 -10.84
C SER A 167 -9.09 4.80 -10.67
N LYS A 168 -9.20 5.52 -9.53
CA LYS A 168 -8.47 6.75 -9.27
C LYS A 168 -7.32 6.53 -8.29
N GLY A 169 -6.19 7.19 -8.55
CA GLY A 169 -4.96 7.07 -7.77
C GLY A 169 -3.98 6.09 -8.39
N HIS A 170 -2.94 5.73 -7.64
CA HIS A 170 -1.94 4.73 -8.02
C HIS A 170 -2.24 3.41 -7.33
N SER A 171 -1.99 2.28 -7.99
CA SER A 171 -2.10 0.96 -7.39
C SER A 171 -0.77 0.59 -6.75
N ASP A 172 -0.76 0.35 -5.43
CA ASP A 172 0.41 -0.17 -4.72
C ASP A 172 0.41 -1.70 -4.70
N LEU A 173 -0.76 -2.31 -4.87
CA LEU A 173 -0.95 -3.76 -4.93
C LEU A 173 -2.21 -4.09 -5.71
N THR A 174 -2.13 -5.06 -6.62
CA THR A 174 -3.30 -5.67 -7.26
C THR A 174 -3.12 -7.19 -7.29
N ILE A 175 -4.01 -7.93 -6.61
CA ILE A 175 -4.01 -9.40 -6.56
C ILE A 175 -5.38 -9.91 -6.98
N ASN A 176 -5.41 -10.93 -7.82
CA ASN A 176 -6.62 -11.63 -8.22
C ASN A 176 -6.63 -13.01 -7.55
N PHE A 177 -7.30 -13.14 -6.41
CA PHE A 177 -7.51 -14.42 -5.75
C PHE A 177 -8.58 -15.23 -6.47
N PRO A 178 -8.33 -16.49 -6.87
CA PRO A 178 -9.41 -17.43 -7.14
C PRO A 178 -10.32 -17.52 -5.92
N ALA A 179 -11.63 -17.55 -6.11
CA ALA A 179 -12.58 -17.58 -5.00
C ALA A 179 -13.70 -18.60 -5.29
N ARG A 180 -14.08 -19.35 -4.27
CA ARG A 180 -15.14 -20.33 -4.32
C ARG A 180 -16.01 -20.26 -3.08
N ILE A 181 -17.33 -20.20 -3.31
CA ILE A 181 -18.35 -20.32 -2.27
C ILE A 181 -19.00 -21.70 -2.38
N ARG A 182 -19.07 -22.45 -1.28
CA ARG A 182 -19.51 -23.84 -1.25
C ARG A 182 -20.37 -24.19 -0.02
#